data_9380f5400fd6857ec2202f992f460bfb
#
_entry.id   9380f5400fd6857ec2202f992f460bfb
#
_cell.length_a   1.000
_cell.length_b   1.000
_cell.length_c   1.000
_cell.angle_alpha   90.00
_cell.angle_beta   90.00
_cell.angle_gamma   90.00
#
_symmetry.space_group_name_H-M   'P 1'
#
loop_
_entity.id
_entity.type
_entity.pdbx_description
1 polymer ?
#
loop_
_entity_poly.entity_id
_entity_poly.type
_entity_poly.pdbx_seq_one_letter_code
_entity_poly.pdbx_strand_id
1 'polypeptide(L)'
;MTTFKDFQLGTKLGLGFGSVLVLLTLVAGTAYMGLTSAFDGFGEYRRLARNSLLSSEIQADALMTQISIKDYLRSEGDQSLKQVQHYLEETAKNVQDAQNAIKNPERAAMIATLDQHAKGYASSFDQ
;
A
#
# COMPACT_ATOMS: atom_id res chain seq x y z
N MET A 1 43.36 -45.34 -7.75
CA MET A 1 43.06 -43.90 -7.60
C MET A 1 43.52 -43.23 -8.87
N THR A 2 42.56 -42.87 -9.76
CA THR A 2 42.87 -42.13 -10.98
C THR A 2 43.23 -40.68 -10.62
N THR A 3 44.51 -40.34 -10.83
CA THR A 3 45.03 -39.00 -10.52
C THR A 3 44.65 -38.05 -11.66
N PHE A 4 44.41 -36.81 -11.37
CA PHE A 4 44.03 -35.73 -12.32
C PHE A 4 45.00 -35.59 -13.53
N LYS A 5 46.18 -36.20 -13.41
CA LYS A 5 47.23 -36.28 -14.49
C LYS A 5 46.84 -37.17 -15.65
N ASP A 6 45.98 -38.16 -15.44
CA ASP A 6 45.66 -39.18 -16.46
C ASP A 6 44.49 -38.78 -17.38
N PHE A 7 43.85 -37.65 -17.14
CA PHE A 7 42.78 -37.14 -17.98
C PHE A 7 43.31 -36.45 -19.23
N GLN A 8 42.70 -36.81 -20.39
CA GLN A 8 42.98 -36.14 -21.65
C GLN A 8 42.71 -34.63 -21.55
N LEU A 9 43.44 -33.78 -22.29
CA LEU A 9 43.36 -32.33 -22.26
C LEU A 9 41.94 -31.82 -22.43
N GLY A 10 41.16 -32.43 -23.29
CA GLY A 10 39.72 -32.11 -23.54
C GLY A 10 38.83 -32.28 -22.30
N THR A 11 39.08 -33.36 -21.52
CA THR A 11 38.30 -33.62 -20.29
C THR A 11 38.61 -32.59 -19.20
N LYS A 12 39.88 -32.18 -19.09
CA LYS A 12 40.28 -31.12 -18.14
C LYS A 12 39.66 -29.77 -18.47
N LEU A 13 39.65 -29.42 -19.76
CA LEU A 13 39.03 -28.21 -20.27
C LEU A 13 37.51 -28.24 -20.06
N GLY A 14 36.87 -29.38 -20.38
CA GLY A 14 35.44 -29.57 -20.21
C GLY A 14 34.99 -29.49 -18.74
N LEU A 15 35.75 -30.10 -17.81
CA LEU A 15 35.47 -30.00 -16.39
C LEU A 15 35.65 -28.57 -15.86
N GLY A 16 36.71 -27.88 -16.28
CA GLY A 16 36.91 -26.48 -15.89
C GLY A 16 35.80 -25.58 -16.40
N PHE A 17 35.48 -25.65 -17.68
CA PHE A 17 34.40 -24.85 -18.27
C PHE A 17 33.02 -25.23 -17.71
N GLY A 18 32.75 -26.52 -17.54
CA GLY A 18 31.51 -27.02 -16.95
C GLY A 18 31.30 -26.54 -15.52
N SER A 19 32.36 -26.52 -14.69
CA SER A 19 32.26 -25.99 -13.32
C SER A 19 31.93 -24.49 -13.28
N VAL A 20 32.50 -23.72 -14.20
CA VAL A 20 32.19 -22.28 -14.31
C VAL A 20 30.74 -22.06 -14.74
N LEU A 21 30.22 -22.85 -15.71
CA LEU A 21 28.83 -22.77 -16.13
C LEU A 21 27.86 -23.11 -14.99
N VAL A 22 28.17 -24.14 -14.19
CA VAL A 22 27.33 -24.49 -13.03
C VAL A 22 27.34 -23.34 -12.02
N LEU A 23 28.47 -22.75 -11.70
CA LEU A 23 28.55 -21.61 -10.80
C LEU A 23 27.78 -20.40 -11.34
N LEU A 24 27.90 -20.08 -12.62
CA LEU A 24 27.15 -19.01 -13.25
C LEU A 24 25.63 -19.26 -13.18
N THR A 25 25.18 -20.49 -13.40
CA THR A 25 23.76 -20.85 -13.31
C THR A 25 23.23 -20.68 -11.87
N LEU A 26 24.02 -21.08 -10.87
CA LEU A 26 23.65 -20.90 -9.47
C LEU A 26 23.58 -19.42 -9.10
N VAL A 27 24.55 -18.60 -9.50
CA VAL A 27 24.53 -17.16 -9.26
C VAL A 27 23.35 -16.50 -9.96
N ALA A 28 23.09 -16.83 -11.22
CA ALA A 28 21.95 -16.31 -11.96
C ALA A 28 20.62 -16.68 -11.30
N GLY A 29 20.49 -17.93 -10.85
CA GLY A 29 19.29 -18.42 -10.16
C GLY A 29 19.04 -17.68 -8.84
N THR A 30 20.07 -17.52 -8.01
CA THR A 30 19.96 -16.78 -6.74
C THR A 30 19.68 -15.29 -6.96
N ALA A 31 20.30 -14.67 -7.96
CA ALA A 31 20.02 -13.28 -8.33
C ALA A 31 18.58 -13.08 -8.80
N TYR A 32 18.07 -13.99 -9.62
CA TYR A 32 16.68 -13.96 -10.08
C TYR A 32 15.68 -14.06 -8.90
N MET A 33 15.90 -15.03 -7.99
CA MET A 33 15.05 -15.17 -6.79
C MET A 33 15.10 -13.93 -5.91
N GLY A 34 16.29 -13.37 -5.69
CA GLY A 34 16.46 -12.14 -4.90
C GLY A 34 15.73 -10.94 -5.53
N LEU A 35 15.81 -10.82 -6.84
CA LEU A 35 15.14 -9.75 -7.57
C LEU A 35 13.61 -9.87 -7.48
N THR A 36 13.06 -11.07 -7.67
CA THR A 36 11.61 -11.32 -7.55
C THR A 36 11.11 -10.99 -6.15
N SER A 37 11.82 -11.44 -5.10
CA SER A 37 11.47 -11.12 -3.72
C SER A 37 11.54 -9.62 -3.41
N ALA A 38 12.48 -8.91 -4.02
CA ALA A 38 12.58 -7.46 -3.89
C ALA A 38 11.38 -6.75 -4.55
N PHE A 39 10.97 -7.17 -5.75
CA PHE A 39 9.78 -6.61 -6.42
C PHE A 39 8.50 -6.83 -5.61
N ASP A 40 8.31 -8.02 -5.05
CA ASP A 40 7.15 -8.33 -4.19
C ASP A 40 7.16 -7.46 -2.93
N GLY A 41 8.31 -7.30 -2.30
CA GLY A 41 8.49 -6.43 -1.14
C GLY A 41 8.18 -4.95 -1.45
N PHE A 42 8.61 -4.44 -2.61
CA PHE A 42 8.27 -3.09 -3.04
C PHE A 42 6.77 -2.92 -3.31
N GLY A 43 6.11 -3.91 -3.88
CA GLY A 43 4.66 -3.91 -4.08
C GLY A 43 3.90 -3.78 -2.77
N GLU A 44 4.29 -4.56 -1.77
CA GLU A 44 3.70 -4.52 -0.42
C GLU A 44 3.97 -3.19 0.29
N TYR A 45 5.18 -2.68 0.22
CA TYR A 45 5.53 -1.37 0.78
C TYR A 45 4.69 -0.24 0.18
N ARG A 46 4.54 -0.21 -1.15
CA ARG A 46 3.69 0.79 -1.84
C ARG A 46 2.24 0.69 -1.41
N ARG A 47 1.73 -0.52 -1.21
CA ARG A 47 0.36 -0.74 -0.72
C ARG A 47 0.18 -0.20 0.70
N LEU A 48 1.13 -0.50 1.59
CA LEU A 48 1.11 -0.01 2.97
C LEU A 48 1.21 1.52 3.04
N ALA A 49 2.11 2.10 2.25
CA ALA A 49 2.27 3.56 2.17
C ALA A 49 0.98 4.25 1.67
N ARG A 50 0.33 3.70 0.64
CA ARG A 50 -0.96 4.22 0.15
C ARG A 50 -2.06 4.13 1.21
N ASN A 51 -2.15 3.01 1.90
CA ASN A 51 -3.16 2.84 2.96
C ASN A 51 -2.93 3.79 4.14
N SER A 52 -1.67 4.06 4.47
CA SER A 52 -1.31 5.05 5.50
C SER A 52 -1.69 6.47 5.07
N LEU A 53 -1.46 6.81 3.80
CA LEU A 53 -1.83 8.11 3.24
C LEU A 53 -3.36 8.32 3.29
N LEU A 54 -4.13 7.34 2.81
CA LEU A 54 -5.61 7.38 2.87
C LEU A 54 -6.12 7.57 4.30
N SER A 55 -5.52 6.89 5.28
CA SER A 55 -5.90 7.07 6.69
C SER A 55 -5.62 8.48 7.19
N SER A 56 -4.51 9.09 6.76
CA SER A 56 -4.16 10.47 7.13
C SER A 56 -5.09 11.49 6.47
N GLU A 57 -5.49 11.26 5.21
CA GLU A 57 -6.45 12.10 4.50
C GLU A 57 -7.82 12.06 5.19
N ILE A 58 -8.36 10.88 5.49
CA ILE A 58 -9.62 10.74 6.23
C ILE A 58 -9.57 11.48 7.58
N GLN A 59 -8.45 11.37 8.30
CA GLN A 59 -8.28 12.07 9.58
C GLN A 59 -8.26 13.59 9.41
N ALA A 60 -7.58 14.08 8.38
CA ALA A 60 -7.52 15.52 8.06
C ALA A 60 -8.91 16.07 7.71
N ASP A 61 -9.65 15.37 6.84
CA ASP A 61 -10.98 15.78 6.41
C ASP A 61 -11.98 15.76 7.57
N ALA A 62 -11.91 14.75 8.44
CA ALA A 62 -12.74 14.70 9.65
C ALA A 62 -12.46 15.89 10.59
N LEU A 63 -11.20 16.28 10.76
CA LEU A 63 -10.83 17.46 11.55
C LEU A 63 -11.33 18.76 10.89
N MET A 64 -11.18 18.87 9.55
CA MET A 64 -11.67 20.02 8.80
C MET A 64 -13.19 20.12 8.84
N THR A 65 -13.90 19.00 8.77
CA THR A 65 -15.34 18.94 8.98
C THR A 65 -15.72 19.51 10.35
N GLN A 66 -15.05 19.08 11.42
CA GLN A 66 -15.33 19.59 12.76
C GLN A 66 -15.07 21.10 12.90
N ILE A 67 -13.99 21.60 12.29
CA ILE A 67 -13.69 23.04 12.29
C ILE A 67 -14.77 23.81 11.54
N SER A 68 -15.13 23.34 10.34
CA SER A 68 -16.14 24.00 9.49
C SER A 68 -17.51 24.04 10.16
N ILE A 69 -17.89 22.99 10.90
CA ILE A 69 -19.13 22.97 11.68
C ILE A 69 -19.09 24.00 12.81
N LYS A 70 -17.98 24.08 13.56
CA LYS A 70 -17.84 25.12 14.61
C LYS A 70 -17.94 26.52 14.03
N ASP A 71 -17.36 26.76 12.86
CA ASP A 71 -17.42 28.04 12.19
C ASP A 71 -18.84 28.34 11.67
N TYR A 72 -19.55 27.33 11.16
CA TYR A 72 -20.96 27.47 10.78
C TYR A 72 -21.85 27.82 11.98
N LEU A 73 -21.71 27.09 13.08
CA LEU A 73 -22.48 27.36 14.33
C LEU A 73 -22.19 28.74 14.93
N ARG A 74 -21.04 29.34 14.61
CA ARG A 74 -20.65 30.68 15.08
C ARG A 74 -21.12 31.79 14.16
N SER A 75 -21.09 31.57 12.84
CA SER A 75 -21.31 32.62 11.83
C SER A 75 -22.65 32.48 11.10
N GLU A 76 -23.27 31.31 11.12
CA GLU A 76 -24.49 30.93 10.37
C GLU A 76 -24.46 31.34 8.89
N GLY A 77 -23.23 31.39 8.29
CA GLY A 77 -23.03 31.88 6.94
C GLY A 77 -23.09 30.78 5.89
N ASP A 78 -23.69 31.08 4.72
CA ASP A 78 -23.76 30.17 3.57
C ASP A 78 -22.39 29.62 3.14
N GLN A 79 -21.31 30.39 3.33
CA GLN A 79 -19.96 29.96 2.96
C GLN A 79 -19.47 28.86 3.92
N SER A 80 -19.73 28.97 5.19
CA SER A 80 -19.38 27.96 6.19
C SER A 80 -20.18 26.67 5.96
N LEU A 81 -21.44 26.77 5.59
CA LEU A 81 -22.27 25.62 5.22
C LEU A 81 -21.69 24.87 4.02
N LYS A 82 -21.28 25.58 2.98
CA LYS A 82 -20.64 24.97 1.79
C LYS A 82 -19.33 24.27 2.15
N GLN A 83 -18.56 24.83 3.08
CA GLN A 83 -17.33 24.16 3.55
C GLN A 83 -17.64 22.86 4.31
N VAL A 84 -18.65 22.85 5.15
CA VAL A 84 -19.09 21.64 5.85
C VAL A 84 -19.48 20.55 4.83
N GLN A 85 -20.32 20.89 3.84
CA GLN A 85 -20.75 19.96 2.80
C GLN A 85 -19.55 19.43 2.00
N HIS A 86 -18.63 20.29 1.62
CA HIS A 86 -17.42 19.91 0.88
C HIS A 86 -16.58 18.89 1.66
N TYR A 87 -16.28 19.12 2.95
CA TYR A 87 -15.46 18.20 3.72
C TYR A 87 -16.21 16.91 4.09
N LEU A 88 -17.53 16.93 4.21
CA LEU A 88 -18.34 15.71 4.36
C LEU A 88 -18.27 14.84 3.08
N GLU A 89 -18.34 15.44 1.91
CA GLU A 89 -18.21 14.74 0.62
C GLU A 89 -16.80 14.14 0.45
N GLU A 90 -15.74 14.90 0.74
CA GLU A 90 -14.37 14.41 0.67
C GLU A 90 -14.13 13.27 1.67
N THR A 91 -14.63 13.39 2.90
CA THR A 91 -14.56 12.31 3.90
C THR A 91 -15.25 11.05 3.39
N ALA A 92 -16.45 11.16 2.84
CA ALA A 92 -17.21 10.01 2.31
C ALA A 92 -16.46 9.33 1.16
N LYS A 93 -15.90 10.12 0.23
CA LYS A 93 -15.10 9.62 -0.89
C LYS A 93 -13.84 8.90 -0.41
N ASN A 94 -13.07 9.50 0.50
CA ASN A 94 -11.84 8.90 1.03
C ASN A 94 -12.11 7.63 1.84
N VAL A 95 -13.23 7.56 2.57
CA VAL A 95 -13.69 6.34 3.23
C VAL A 95 -14.02 5.26 2.21
N GLN A 96 -14.70 5.58 1.11
CA GLN A 96 -15.01 4.63 0.05
C GLN A 96 -13.73 4.12 -0.65
N ASP A 97 -12.77 4.99 -0.91
CA ASP A 97 -11.47 4.62 -1.48
C ASP A 97 -10.70 3.70 -0.53
N ALA A 98 -10.75 3.97 0.78
CA ALA A 98 -10.16 3.12 1.79
C ALA A 98 -10.83 1.73 1.86
N GLN A 99 -12.16 1.64 1.75
CA GLN A 99 -12.90 0.36 1.69
C GLN A 99 -12.44 -0.48 0.49
N ASN A 100 -12.20 0.14 -0.66
CA ASN A 100 -11.74 -0.54 -1.87
C ASN A 100 -10.26 -0.99 -1.77
N ALA A 101 -9.41 -0.20 -1.13
CA ALA A 101 -7.97 -0.41 -1.06
C ALA A 101 -7.55 -1.36 0.08
N ILE A 102 -8.24 -1.33 1.21
CA ILE A 102 -7.85 -2.05 2.43
C ILE A 102 -8.44 -3.45 2.44
N LYS A 103 -7.57 -4.47 2.27
CA LYS A 103 -7.96 -5.89 2.22
C LYS A 103 -7.79 -6.62 3.56
N ASN A 104 -7.12 -6.02 4.53
CA ASN A 104 -6.99 -6.60 5.87
C ASN A 104 -8.37 -6.58 6.58
N PRO A 105 -8.90 -7.72 7.06
CA PRO A 105 -10.27 -7.81 7.57
C PRO A 105 -10.52 -6.95 8.81
N GLU A 106 -9.55 -6.85 9.71
CA GLU A 106 -9.65 -6.03 10.92
C GLU A 106 -9.75 -4.54 10.58
N ARG A 107 -8.88 -4.07 9.69
CA ARG A 107 -8.90 -2.68 9.22
C ARG A 107 -10.14 -2.37 8.38
N ALA A 108 -10.60 -3.30 7.55
CA ALA A 108 -11.82 -3.16 6.78
C ALA A 108 -13.05 -2.98 7.67
N ALA A 109 -13.13 -3.72 8.80
CA ALA A 109 -14.19 -3.53 9.80
C ALA A 109 -14.14 -2.14 10.44
N MET A 110 -12.94 -1.62 10.74
CA MET A 110 -12.79 -0.26 11.29
C MET A 110 -13.26 0.80 10.28
N ILE A 111 -12.91 0.65 9.00
CA ILE A 111 -13.35 1.57 7.93
C ILE A 111 -14.89 1.50 7.73
N ALA A 112 -15.49 0.31 7.81
CA ALA A 112 -16.95 0.16 7.74
C ALA A 112 -17.65 0.89 8.89
N THR A 113 -17.10 0.82 10.10
CA THR A 113 -17.60 1.58 11.26
C THR A 113 -17.47 3.08 11.04
N LEU A 114 -16.35 3.53 10.50
CA LEU A 114 -16.13 4.94 10.18
C LEU A 114 -17.13 5.45 9.12
N ASP A 115 -17.41 4.67 8.10
CA ASP A 115 -18.43 4.97 7.08
C ASP A 115 -19.82 5.18 7.69
N GLN A 116 -20.23 4.31 8.62
CA GLN A 116 -21.49 4.47 9.34
C GLN A 116 -21.54 5.76 10.15
N HIS A 117 -20.47 6.11 10.85
CA HIS A 117 -20.40 7.35 11.60
C HIS A 117 -20.42 8.59 10.68
N ALA A 118 -19.68 8.57 9.58
CA ALA A 118 -19.68 9.66 8.60
C ALA A 118 -21.08 9.90 8.01
N LYS A 119 -21.79 8.84 7.61
CA LYS A 119 -23.17 8.89 7.12
C LYS A 119 -24.16 9.40 8.17
N GLY A 120 -24.04 8.93 9.41
CA GLY A 120 -24.85 9.42 10.52
C GLY A 120 -24.64 10.91 10.77
N TYR A 121 -23.40 11.37 10.65
CA TYR A 121 -23.04 12.77 10.80
C TYR A 121 -23.64 13.64 9.69
N ALA A 122 -23.50 13.21 8.43
CA ALA A 122 -24.07 13.89 7.27
C ALA A 122 -25.59 14.02 7.38
N SER A 123 -26.30 12.92 7.73
CA SER A 123 -27.76 12.93 7.88
C SER A 123 -28.27 13.83 9.01
N SER A 124 -27.46 14.10 10.02
CA SER A 124 -27.81 15.04 11.12
C SER A 124 -27.71 16.49 10.69
N PHE A 125 -27.02 16.77 9.57
CA PHE A 125 -26.86 18.12 9.03
C PHE A 125 -27.94 18.50 8.01
N ASP A 126 -28.62 17.51 7.43
CA ASP A 126 -29.69 17.69 6.43
C ASP A 126 -31.08 17.94 7.07
N GLN A 127 -31.15 17.97 8.41
CA GLN A 127 -32.37 18.27 9.18
C GLN A 127 -32.41 19.72 9.63
#